data_4670873b7b4a1357eb0caec3f9d3b691
#
_entry.id   4670873b7b4a1357eb0caec3f9d3b691
#
_cell.length_a   1.000
_cell.length_b   1.000
_cell.length_c   1.000
_cell.angle_alpha   90.00
_cell.angle_beta   90.00
_cell.angle_gamma   90.00
#
_symmetry.space_group_name_H-M   'P 1'
#
loop_
_entity.id
_entity.type
_entity.pdbx_description
1 polymer ?
#
loop_
_entity_poly.entity_id
_entity_poly.type
_entity_poly.pdbx_seq_one_letter_code
_entity_poly.pdbx_strand_id
1 'polypeptide(L)'
;MAYCTEYDVYCIFKITMKKRLLLAFCLGLSFVAFSSFDNSNKSTNSKKKPKNVILLIGDGMGLSQVSYAIVNANERMNFERFKQLGMSKTAASNHKITDSAAGATAFSTGKKTYNGAIAVDENKQALPTILELAEKKGIATGMVATCAITHATPASFIAHRESRELYEDIALDFLNTEIDLFIGGGLDHFNKRKDGKDLVQALKDREYNIITNVNDLYSYNSPKKLAALIAPKHLTTMIDGRGNYLEKATELSINILSKDPDGFFLMVEGSQIDWGGHANDAEYIRTEVMDFDKAIKVALDFAERDGNTLVIVTADHETGGLALSGNEEDKTQNKIEPKFTTKNHTGVMVPVYSYGPGSEKLEGIFENTFIFNVMKESLKIK
;
A
#
# COMPACT_ATOMS: atom_id res chain seq x y z
N MET A 1 17.34 40.64 53.91
CA MET A 1 16.61 41.91 53.77
C MET A 1 15.49 41.60 52.78
N ALA A 2 14.29 41.20 53.27
CA ALA A 2 13.20 42.06 53.68
C ALA A 2 12.76 42.96 52.49
N TYR A 3 11.55 42.92 51.98
CA TYR A 3 10.25 42.97 52.63
C TYR A 3 9.11 42.45 51.72
N CYS A 4 8.17 41.78 52.35
CA CYS A 4 6.76 41.55 52.03
C CYS A 4 5.95 42.85 51.97
N THR A 5 4.83 42.87 51.30
CA THR A 5 3.50 43.37 51.66
C THR A 5 2.51 42.94 50.63
N GLU A 6 1.59 42.06 50.82
CA GLU A 6 0.23 42.09 51.43
C GLU A 6 -0.48 43.42 51.38
N TYR A 7 -1.69 43.43 50.81
CA TYR A 7 -2.96 44.02 51.26
C TYR A 7 -4.04 43.64 50.24
N ASP A 8 -4.96 42.78 50.59
CA ASP A 8 -6.28 42.91 51.27
C ASP A 8 -7.42 43.18 50.27
N VAL A 9 -8.33 42.25 50.10
CA VAL A 9 -9.50 41.78 50.84
C VAL A 9 -10.62 42.84 51.03
N TYR A 10 -11.78 42.39 50.63
CA TYR A 10 -13.15 42.86 50.96
C TYR A 10 -13.70 44.11 50.29
N CYS A 11 -14.70 43.85 49.44
CA CYS A 11 -15.96 44.61 49.55
C CYS A 11 -17.17 43.74 49.24
N ILE A 12 -17.75 43.20 50.29
CA ILE A 12 -19.12 42.71 50.37
C ILE A 12 -20.04 43.93 50.39
N PHE A 13 -20.99 43.97 49.48
CA PHE A 13 -22.15 44.80 49.73
C PHE A 13 -23.45 44.03 49.46
N LYS A 14 -24.04 43.73 50.65
CA LYS A 14 -25.47 43.42 50.82
C LYS A 14 -26.31 44.61 50.36
N ILE A 15 -27.24 44.39 49.45
CA ILE A 15 -28.45 45.21 49.38
C ILE A 15 -29.68 44.29 49.39
N THR A 16 -30.35 44.49 50.44
CA THR A 16 -31.54 43.92 50.98
C THR A 16 -32.75 43.85 50.03
N MET A 17 -33.47 42.74 50.23
CA MET A 17 -34.86 42.56 49.86
C MET A 17 -35.74 43.77 50.31
N LYS A 18 -36.51 44.29 49.40
CA LYS A 18 -37.91 44.75 49.58
C LYS A 18 -38.50 45.19 48.27
N LYS A 19 -39.37 44.42 47.73
CA LYS A 19 -40.79 44.75 47.44
C LYS A 19 -41.41 43.57 46.68
N ARG A 20 -42.18 42.84 47.47
CA ARG A 20 -43.27 42.01 46.94
C ARG A 20 -44.42 42.96 46.64
N LEU A 21 -45.14 42.55 45.64
CA LEU A 21 -46.56 42.70 45.38
C LEU A 21 -46.99 43.57 44.18
N LEU A 22 -47.86 42.94 43.44
CA LEU A 22 -48.81 43.36 42.38
C LEU A 22 -48.20 43.34 40.97
N LEU A 23 -48.52 42.37 40.17
CA LEU A 23 -49.70 42.23 39.37
C LEU A 23 -49.84 40.80 38.82
N ALA A 24 -50.84 40.09 39.35
CA ALA A 24 -51.42 38.98 38.62
C ALA A 24 -52.51 39.62 37.71
N PHE A 25 -52.66 39.12 36.58
CA PHE A 25 -53.76 39.15 35.61
C PHE A 25 -53.33 39.53 34.20
N CYS A 26 -53.07 38.52 33.44
CA CYS A 26 -53.66 38.34 32.11
C CYS A 26 -53.34 36.90 31.66
N LEU A 27 -54.25 36.00 31.91
CA LEU A 27 -54.37 34.74 31.23
C LEU A 27 -54.60 35.00 29.75
N GLY A 28 -53.69 34.64 28.94
CA GLY A 28 -53.82 34.49 27.50
C GLY A 28 -53.22 33.13 27.09
N LEU A 29 -54.10 32.14 26.94
CA LEU A 29 -53.75 30.86 26.35
C LEU A 29 -53.15 31.11 24.98
N SER A 30 -51.90 30.76 24.86
CA SER A 30 -51.28 30.41 23.58
C SER A 30 -50.46 29.16 23.81
N PHE A 31 -51.12 28.02 23.65
CA PHE A 31 -50.47 26.72 23.51
C PHE A 31 -49.72 26.75 22.19
N VAL A 32 -48.51 27.32 22.18
CA VAL A 32 -47.57 27.08 21.12
C VAL A 32 -46.93 25.75 21.45
N ALA A 33 -47.38 24.72 20.77
CA ALA A 33 -46.68 23.45 20.72
C ALA A 33 -45.27 23.70 20.21
N PHE A 34 -44.31 23.82 21.11
CA PHE A 34 -42.90 23.59 20.78
C PHE A 34 -42.76 22.09 20.48
N SER A 35 -43.07 21.74 19.25
CA SER A 35 -42.52 20.50 18.67
C SER A 35 -41.00 20.68 18.70
N SER A 36 -40.39 20.08 19.69
CA SER A 36 -38.97 19.81 19.69
C SER A 36 -38.63 19.04 18.41
N PHE A 37 -38.21 19.76 17.38
CA PHE A 37 -37.48 19.17 16.31
C PHE A 37 -36.14 18.70 16.93
N ASP A 38 -36.22 17.51 17.48
CA ASP A 38 -35.04 16.71 17.81
C ASP A 38 -34.41 16.32 16.45
N ASN A 39 -33.71 17.28 15.86
CA ASN A 39 -32.87 17.06 14.70
C ASN A 39 -31.63 16.30 15.16
N SER A 40 -31.85 15.18 15.83
CA SER A 40 -30.84 14.14 15.89
C SER A 40 -30.70 13.52 14.48
N ASN A 41 -30.15 14.29 13.55
CA ASN A 41 -29.39 13.71 12.45
C ASN A 41 -28.24 12.93 13.09
N LYS A 42 -28.56 11.81 13.76
CA LYS A 42 -27.67 10.67 13.79
C LYS A 42 -27.49 10.28 12.32
N SER A 43 -26.57 10.98 11.65
CA SER A 43 -25.85 10.39 10.54
C SER A 43 -25.40 9.03 11.07
N THR A 44 -26.17 8.00 10.81
CA THR A 44 -25.68 6.64 10.80
C THR A 44 -24.63 6.63 9.70
N ASN A 45 -23.43 7.08 10.05
CA ASN A 45 -22.23 6.78 9.30
C ASN A 45 -22.09 5.26 9.39
N SER A 46 -22.92 4.55 8.63
CA SER A 46 -22.61 3.16 8.32
C SER A 46 -21.27 3.26 7.62
N LYS A 47 -20.20 2.88 8.33
CA LYS A 47 -18.85 2.88 7.77
C LYS A 47 -18.96 2.15 6.43
N LYS A 48 -18.81 2.87 5.33
CA LYS A 48 -18.86 2.27 4.00
C LYS A 48 -17.83 1.14 4.00
N LYS A 49 -18.25 -0.05 3.62
CA LYS A 49 -17.31 -1.16 3.46
C LYS A 49 -16.59 -0.95 2.14
N PRO A 50 -15.28 -1.15 2.08
CA PRO A 50 -14.56 -1.02 0.83
C PRO A 50 -15.09 -2.03 -0.19
N LYS A 51 -14.93 -1.69 -1.43
CA LYS A 51 -15.27 -2.49 -2.59
C LYS A 51 -14.01 -2.84 -3.37
N ASN A 52 -13.05 -1.92 -3.33
CA ASN A 52 -11.78 -2.02 -4.00
C ASN A 52 -10.65 -2.07 -2.96
N VAL A 53 -9.60 -2.80 -3.29
CA VAL A 53 -8.36 -2.84 -2.52
C VAL A 53 -7.19 -2.57 -3.45
N ILE A 54 -6.35 -1.60 -3.08
CA ILE A 54 -5.07 -1.33 -3.72
C ILE A 54 -3.98 -1.56 -2.68
N LEU A 55 -3.16 -2.57 -2.90
CA LEU A 55 -2.00 -2.89 -2.10
C LEU A 55 -0.73 -2.43 -2.83
N LEU A 56 -0.01 -1.47 -2.24
CA LEU A 56 1.26 -1.02 -2.77
C LEU A 56 2.39 -1.53 -1.88
N ILE A 57 3.37 -2.20 -2.47
CA ILE A 57 4.52 -2.81 -1.78
C ILE A 57 5.79 -2.14 -2.29
N GLY A 58 6.51 -1.45 -1.39
CA GLY A 58 7.88 -1.03 -1.65
C GLY A 58 8.83 -2.13 -1.17
N ASP A 59 9.39 -2.91 -2.08
CA ASP A 59 10.31 -3.98 -1.73
C ASP A 59 11.55 -3.41 -1.01
N GLY A 60 11.89 -3.95 0.15
CA GLY A 60 13.00 -3.50 0.97
C GLY A 60 12.81 -2.14 1.67
N MET A 61 11.60 -1.56 1.61
CA MET A 61 11.28 -0.20 2.05
C MET A 61 10.97 -0.12 3.55
N GLY A 62 11.97 -0.04 4.38
CA GLY A 62 11.80 0.27 5.81
C GLY A 62 11.48 1.75 6.06
N LEU A 63 11.29 2.08 7.34
CA LEU A 63 11.00 3.46 7.76
C LEU A 63 12.13 4.44 7.41
N SER A 64 13.38 3.99 7.47
CA SER A 64 14.54 4.84 7.15
C SER A 64 14.59 5.22 5.68
N GLN A 65 14.21 4.31 4.76
CA GLN A 65 14.15 4.55 3.32
C GLN A 65 13.10 5.63 3.00
N VAL A 66 11.90 5.50 3.59
CA VAL A 66 10.83 6.52 3.46
C VAL A 66 11.28 7.85 4.07
N SER A 67 11.87 7.83 5.27
CA SER A 67 12.34 9.04 5.94
C SER A 67 13.41 9.75 5.13
N TYR A 68 14.35 9.00 4.53
CA TYR A 68 15.41 9.57 3.69
C TYR A 68 14.83 10.27 2.46
N ALA A 69 13.82 9.67 1.82
CA ALA A 69 13.16 10.31 0.68
C ALA A 69 12.40 11.59 1.11
N ILE A 70 11.66 11.56 2.22
CA ILE A 70 10.87 12.71 2.71
C ILE A 70 11.79 13.90 3.05
N VAL A 71 12.88 13.68 3.79
CA VAL A 71 13.76 14.79 4.22
C VAL A 71 14.58 15.38 3.07
N ASN A 72 14.75 14.66 1.97
CA ASN A 72 15.42 15.12 0.76
C ASN A 72 14.45 15.47 -0.38
N ALA A 73 13.15 15.50 -0.12
CA ALA A 73 12.15 15.92 -1.09
C ALA A 73 12.07 17.45 -1.15
N ASN A 74 11.86 18.00 -2.36
CA ASN A 74 11.62 19.43 -2.55
C ASN A 74 10.17 19.83 -2.26
N GLU A 75 9.26 18.85 -2.26
CA GLU A 75 7.82 19.03 -2.05
C GLU A 75 7.30 17.97 -1.07
N ARG A 76 6.14 18.24 -0.50
CA ARG A 76 5.49 17.31 0.41
C ARG A 76 5.15 16.00 -0.30
N MET A 77 5.61 14.88 0.26
CA MET A 77 5.35 13.55 -0.30
C MET A 77 3.95 13.03 0.05
N ASN A 78 3.44 12.12 -0.79
CA ASN A 78 2.11 11.53 -0.61
C ASN A 78 2.03 10.57 0.58
N PHE A 79 3.15 10.01 1.02
CA PHE A 79 3.25 9.29 2.30
C PHE A 79 2.71 10.11 3.48
N GLU A 80 2.83 11.43 3.46
CA GLU A 80 2.36 12.32 4.52
C GLU A 80 0.84 12.61 4.48
N ARG A 81 0.12 12.08 3.47
CA ARG A 81 -1.35 12.16 3.38
C ARG A 81 -2.04 11.10 4.25
N PHE A 82 -1.35 10.02 4.58
CA PHE A 82 -1.92 8.96 5.41
C PHE A 82 -2.09 9.41 6.86
N LYS A 83 -3.20 9.01 7.47
CA LYS A 83 -3.52 9.30 8.86
C LYS A 83 -3.50 8.05 9.74
N GLN A 84 -3.74 6.87 9.16
CA GLN A 84 -3.66 5.59 9.84
C GLN A 84 -2.30 4.97 9.57
N LEU A 85 -1.58 4.68 10.66
CA LEU A 85 -0.27 4.05 10.64
C LEU A 85 -0.22 2.83 11.55
N GLY A 86 0.41 1.80 11.07
CA GLY A 86 0.78 0.60 11.82
C GLY A 86 2.20 0.16 11.50
N MET A 87 2.62 -0.89 12.18
CA MET A 87 3.93 -1.53 11.99
C MET A 87 3.74 -3.03 11.79
N SER A 88 4.35 -3.57 10.77
CA SER A 88 4.29 -5.00 10.43
C SER A 88 5.55 -5.73 10.84
N LYS A 89 5.39 -6.89 11.51
CA LYS A 89 6.48 -7.84 11.79
C LYS A 89 6.68 -8.73 10.56
N THR A 90 7.92 -8.85 10.10
CA THR A 90 8.24 -9.37 8.77
C THR A 90 8.73 -10.82 8.75
N ALA A 91 9.11 -11.41 9.88
CA ALA A 91 9.74 -12.72 9.95
C ALA A 91 9.04 -13.80 9.11
N ALA A 92 9.82 -14.63 8.41
CA ALA A 92 9.36 -15.87 7.77
C ALA A 92 9.06 -16.96 8.79
N SER A 93 8.54 -18.11 8.37
CA SER A 93 8.25 -19.23 9.29
C SER A 93 9.53 -19.88 9.83
N ASN A 94 10.55 -19.98 9.00
CA ASN A 94 11.82 -20.65 9.31
C ASN A 94 12.97 -19.70 9.61
N HIS A 95 12.78 -18.37 9.46
CA HIS A 95 13.85 -17.40 9.61
C HIS A 95 13.33 -16.07 10.18
N LYS A 96 14.12 -15.44 11.08
CA LYS A 96 13.76 -14.13 11.66
C LYS A 96 13.86 -13.00 10.67
N ILE A 97 14.65 -13.15 9.61
CA ILE A 97 14.78 -12.22 8.51
C ILE A 97 14.15 -12.86 7.28
N THR A 98 13.11 -12.25 6.76
CA THR A 98 12.40 -12.76 5.59
C THR A 98 13.13 -12.41 4.30
N ASP A 99 12.82 -13.12 3.21
CA ASP A 99 13.01 -12.65 1.85
C ASP A 99 11.69 -12.16 1.25
N SER A 100 11.75 -11.56 0.06
CA SER A 100 10.56 -11.01 -0.61
C SER A 100 9.52 -12.09 -0.91
N ALA A 101 9.93 -13.33 -1.20
CA ALA A 101 9.02 -14.44 -1.49
C ALA A 101 8.14 -14.80 -0.28
N ALA A 102 8.77 -15.04 0.87
CA ALA A 102 8.04 -15.35 2.11
C ALA A 102 7.26 -14.14 2.64
N GLY A 103 7.80 -12.92 2.53
CA GLY A 103 7.14 -11.67 2.90
C GLY A 103 5.87 -11.43 2.09
N ALA A 104 5.96 -11.50 0.77
CA ALA A 104 4.80 -11.34 -0.13
C ALA A 104 3.80 -12.50 -0.01
N THR A 105 4.27 -13.74 0.21
CA THR A 105 3.38 -14.88 0.50
C THR A 105 2.53 -14.63 1.75
N ALA A 106 3.10 -14.00 2.78
CA ALA A 106 2.33 -13.66 3.98
C ALA A 106 1.20 -12.66 3.68
N PHE A 107 1.42 -11.69 2.79
CA PHE A 107 0.40 -10.74 2.35
C PHE A 107 -0.66 -11.40 1.46
N SER A 108 -0.23 -12.27 0.55
CA SER A 108 -1.11 -12.85 -0.46
C SER A 108 -1.97 -13.99 0.06
N THR A 109 -1.50 -14.74 1.09
CA THR A 109 -2.17 -15.97 1.58
C THR A 109 -2.60 -15.92 3.04
N GLY A 110 -2.11 -14.94 3.81
CA GLY A 110 -2.33 -14.89 5.27
C GLY A 110 -1.59 -15.97 6.06
N LYS A 111 -0.58 -16.60 5.45
CA LYS A 111 0.23 -17.64 6.07
C LYS A 111 1.71 -17.31 5.97
N LYS A 112 2.45 -17.63 7.04
CA LYS A 112 3.91 -17.63 7.00
C LYS A 112 4.41 -18.85 6.24
N THR A 113 5.50 -18.67 5.51
CA THR A 113 6.21 -19.74 4.82
C THR A 113 7.72 -19.57 4.94
N TYR A 114 8.49 -20.49 4.40
CA TYR A 114 9.95 -20.41 4.38
C TYR A 114 10.49 -19.46 3.29
N ASN A 115 11.69 -18.93 3.49
CA ASN A 115 12.34 -18.05 2.52
C ASN A 115 12.49 -18.75 1.16
N GLY A 116 12.15 -18.04 0.09
CA GLY A 116 12.16 -18.54 -1.28
C GLY A 116 10.85 -19.17 -1.76
N ALA A 117 9.91 -19.45 -0.88
CA ALA A 117 8.62 -20.05 -1.22
C ALA A 117 7.64 -19.05 -1.87
N ILE A 118 7.00 -19.45 -2.95
CA ILE A 118 5.98 -18.68 -3.67
C ILE A 118 4.61 -19.31 -3.38
N ALA A 119 3.83 -18.69 -2.51
CA ALA A 119 2.47 -19.08 -2.11
C ALA A 119 2.28 -20.58 -1.89
N VAL A 120 3.25 -21.23 -1.26
CA VAL A 120 3.17 -22.60 -0.78
C VAL A 120 3.48 -22.66 0.73
N ASP A 121 2.96 -23.67 1.41
CA ASP A 121 3.26 -23.91 2.82
C ASP A 121 4.62 -24.65 3.01
N GLU A 122 4.95 -24.99 4.24
CA GLU A 122 6.18 -25.72 4.59
C GLU A 122 6.25 -27.13 3.97
N ASN A 123 5.11 -27.70 3.59
CA ASN A 123 5.00 -28.98 2.89
C ASN A 123 4.90 -28.83 1.37
N LYS A 124 5.15 -27.60 0.86
CA LYS A 124 5.08 -27.25 -0.58
C LYS A 124 3.66 -27.39 -1.16
N GLN A 125 2.63 -27.34 -0.31
CA GLN A 125 1.24 -27.35 -0.75
C GLN A 125 0.80 -25.93 -1.08
N ALA A 126 0.08 -25.76 -2.19
CA ALA A 126 -0.43 -24.47 -2.64
C ALA A 126 -1.35 -23.82 -1.60
N LEU A 127 -1.12 -22.55 -1.33
CA LEU A 127 -1.92 -21.70 -0.45
C LEU A 127 -2.75 -20.75 -1.32
N PRO A 128 -4.09 -20.77 -1.25
CA PRO A 128 -4.91 -19.84 -2.03
C PRO A 128 -4.52 -18.38 -1.77
N THR A 129 -4.28 -17.64 -2.83
CA THR A 129 -3.92 -16.22 -2.75
C THR A 129 -5.15 -15.31 -2.72
N ILE A 130 -4.98 -14.08 -2.22
CA ILE A 130 -6.04 -13.07 -2.24
C ILE A 130 -6.49 -12.75 -3.66
N LEU A 131 -5.58 -12.79 -4.65
CA LEU A 131 -5.88 -12.57 -6.05
C LEU A 131 -6.80 -13.68 -6.58
N GLU A 132 -6.43 -14.95 -6.41
CA GLU A 132 -7.26 -16.09 -6.81
C GLU A 132 -8.63 -16.12 -6.10
N LEU A 133 -8.66 -15.73 -4.82
CA LEU A 133 -9.91 -15.63 -4.08
C LEU A 133 -10.80 -14.49 -4.60
N ALA A 134 -10.21 -13.38 -5.05
CA ALA A 134 -10.92 -12.29 -5.70
C ALA A 134 -11.49 -12.73 -7.06
N GLU A 135 -10.69 -13.40 -7.89
CA GLU A 135 -11.14 -13.98 -9.17
C GLU A 135 -12.31 -14.94 -9.00
N LYS A 136 -12.21 -15.89 -8.05
CA LYS A 136 -13.30 -16.83 -7.73
C LYS A 136 -14.60 -16.13 -7.33
N LYS A 137 -14.50 -14.89 -6.87
CA LYS A 137 -15.65 -14.07 -6.50
C LYS A 137 -16.15 -13.18 -7.64
N GLY A 138 -15.50 -13.18 -8.79
CA GLY A 138 -15.81 -12.32 -9.92
C GLY A 138 -15.37 -10.87 -9.73
N ILE A 139 -14.35 -10.62 -8.91
CA ILE A 139 -13.75 -9.31 -8.69
C ILE A 139 -12.58 -9.16 -9.65
N ALA A 140 -12.50 -8.04 -10.37
CA ALA A 140 -11.40 -7.75 -11.27
C ALA A 140 -10.05 -7.71 -10.55
N THR A 141 -9.00 -8.23 -11.19
CA THR A 141 -7.68 -8.37 -10.57
C THR A 141 -6.55 -7.84 -11.45
N GLY A 142 -5.53 -7.26 -10.80
CA GLY A 142 -4.38 -6.75 -11.53
C GLY A 142 -3.10 -6.69 -10.71
N MET A 143 -1.97 -6.68 -11.42
CA MET A 143 -0.64 -6.51 -10.85
C MET A 143 0.22 -5.57 -11.69
N VAL A 144 1.00 -4.73 -11.01
CA VAL A 144 2.01 -3.84 -11.62
C VAL A 144 3.31 -3.97 -10.85
N ALA A 145 4.45 -4.08 -11.55
CA ALA A 145 5.76 -4.15 -10.92
C ALA A 145 6.84 -3.44 -11.73
N THR A 146 7.89 -2.95 -11.08
CA THR A 146 9.08 -2.39 -11.74
C THR A 146 10.17 -3.45 -11.99
N CYS A 147 9.94 -4.69 -11.59
CA CYS A 147 10.76 -5.86 -11.91
C CYS A 147 10.10 -6.75 -12.98
N ALA A 148 10.67 -7.94 -13.20
CA ALA A 148 9.96 -9.00 -13.93
C ALA A 148 8.70 -9.39 -13.18
N ILE A 149 7.57 -9.51 -13.89
CA ILE A 149 6.28 -9.89 -13.28
C ILE A 149 6.30 -11.29 -12.66
N THR A 150 7.31 -12.07 -12.99
CA THR A 150 7.60 -13.39 -12.42
C THR A 150 8.57 -13.34 -11.22
N HIS A 151 9.00 -12.13 -10.79
CA HIS A 151 9.83 -11.97 -9.59
C HIS A 151 9.04 -12.31 -8.32
N ALA A 152 9.72 -12.52 -7.22
CA ALA A 152 9.17 -13.09 -6.00
C ALA A 152 7.88 -12.43 -5.51
N THR A 153 7.84 -11.11 -5.44
CA THR A 153 6.70 -10.37 -4.90
C THR A 153 5.45 -10.52 -5.76
N PRO A 154 5.43 -10.19 -7.05
CA PRO A 154 4.25 -10.41 -7.89
C PRO A 154 3.92 -11.89 -8.05
N ALA A 155 4.93 -12.77 -8.17
CA ALA A 155 4.71 -14.22 -8.27
C ALA A 155 3.91 -14.78 -7.09
N SER A 156 4.15 -14.28 -5.87
CA SER A 156 3.46 -14.74 -4.66
C SER A 156 1.96 -14.46 -4.63
N PHE A 157 1.43 -13.69 -5.57
CA PHE A 157 0.00 -13.44 -5.72
C PHE A 157 -0.68 -14.35 -6.74
N ILE A 158 0.08 -15.01 -7.61
CA ILE A 158 -0.47 -15.71 -8.78
C ILE A 158 0.08 -17.12 -8.99
N ALA A 159 1.22 -17.47 -8.39
CA ALA A 159 1.92 -18.73 -8.62
C ALA A 159 2.08 -19.54 -7.33
N HIS A 160 2.31 -20.86 -7.49
CA HIS A 160 2.56 -21.76 -6.36
C HIS A 160 3.81 -22.60 -6.64
N ARG A 161 4.96 -22.11 -6.18
CA ARG A 161 6.25 -22.74 -6.45
C ARG A 161 7.09 -22.87 -5.17
N GLU A 162 7.82 -23.97 -5.08
CA GLU A 162 8.72 -24.20 -3.95
C GLU A 162 9.94 -23.27 -3.93
N SER A 163 10.23 -22.59 -5.03
CA SER A 163 11.36 -21.67 -5.16
C SER A 163 11.04 -20.50 -6.08
N ARG A 164 11.39 -19.29 -5.65
CA ARG A 164 11.33 -18.05 -6.41
C ARG A 164 12.19 -18.04 -7.68
N GLU A 165 13.17 -18.95 -7.76
CA GLU A 165 14.08 -19.07 -8.90
C GLU A 165 13.45 -19.79 -10.10
N LEU A 166 12.27 -20.36 -9.95
CA LEU A 166 11.55 -21.10 -11.00
C LEU A 166 10.78 -20.15 -11.93
N TYR A 167 11.43 -19.11 -12.44
CA TYR A 167 10.81 -18.03 -13.23
C TYR A 167 9.97 -18.51 -14.40
N GLU A 168 10.45 -19.53 -15.14
CA GLU A 168 9.72 -20.07 -16.28
C GLU A 168 8.45 -20.85 -15.84
N ASP A 169 8.53 -21.56 -14.70
CA ASP A 169 7.36 -22.25 -14.14
C ASP A 169 6.36 -21.26 -13.54
N ILE A 170 6.85 -20.18 -12.91
CA ILE A 170 6.02 -19.07 -12.46
C ILE A 170 5.27 -18.43 -13.64
N ALA A 171 5.96 -18.24 -14.77
CA ALA A 171 5.33 -17.71 -15.99
C ALA A 171 4.20 -18.62 -16.52
N LEU A 172 4.31 -19.96 -16.36
CA LEU A 172 3.23 -20.89 -16.69
C LEU A 172 1.99 -20.69 -15.83
N ASP A 173 2.14 -20.31 -14.57
CA ASP A 173 1.00 -20.13 -13.66
C ASP A 173 0.09 -18.98 -14.07
N PHE A 174 0.60 -17.98 -14.80
CA PHE A 174 -0.23 -16.93 -15.40
C PHE A 174 -1.28 -17.47 -16.39
N LEU A 175 -1.06 -18.65 -16.96
CA LEU A 175 -2.04 -19.32 -17.82
C LEU A 175 -3.11 -20.09 -17.01
N ASN A 176 -2.93 -20.24 -15.70
CA ASN A 176 -3.85 -20.98 -14.83
C ASN A 176 -4.80 -20.06 -14.04
N THR A 177 -4.70 -18.76 -14.25
CA THR A 177 -5.51 -17.73 -13.57
C THR A 177 -6.36 -16.96 -14.58
N GLU A 178 -7.31 -16.20 -14.07
CA GLU A 178 -8.18 -15.32 -14.85
C GLU A 178 -7.84 -13.83 -14.63
N ILE A 179 -6.61 -13.52 -14.20
CA ILE A 179 -6.18 -12.15 -13.97
C ILE A 179 -6.49 -11.23 -15.14
N ASP A 180 -7.07 -10.06 -14.88
CA ASP A 180 -7.51 -9.14 -15.93
C ASP A 180 -6.34 -8.36 -16.53
N LEU A 181 -5.37 -7.98 -15.70
CA LEU A 181 -4.16 -7.32 -16.18
C LEU A 181 -2.92 -7.61 -15.35
N PHE A 182 -1.78 -7.67 -16.03
CA PHE A 182 -0.47 -7.65 -15.39
C PHE A 182 0.53 -6.84 -16.23
N ILE A 183 1.30 -5.99 -15.55
CA ILE A 183 2.20 -5.03 -16.18
C ILE A 183 3.56 -5.08 -15.50
N GLY A 184 4.62 -5.43 -16.24
CA GLY A 184 5.97 -5.54 -15.69
C GLY A 184 7.00 -5.89 -16.75
N GLY A 185 8.18 -6.30 -16.29
CA GLY A 185 9.20 -6.94 -17.14
C GLY A 185 9.00 -8.46 -17.23
N GLY A 186 10.03 -9.17 -17.69
CA GLY A 186 10.10 -10.63 -17.70
C GLY A 186 9.65 -11.29 -18.99
N LEU A 187 9.56 -10.55 -20.11
CA LEU A 187 9.16 -11.09 -21.42
C LEU A 187 9.92 -12.36 -21.79
N ASP A 188 11.23 -12.45 -21.46
CA ASP A 188 12.06 -13.61 -21.78
C ASP A 188 11.58 -14.89 -21.08
N HIS A 189 10.94 -14.81 -19.91
CA HIS A 189 10.38 -15.96 -19.20
C HIS A 189 9.12 -16.52 -19.88
N PHE A 190 8.49 -15.75 -20.77
CA PHE A 190 7.31 -16.15 -21.52
C PHE A 190 7.64 -16.64 -22.94
N ASN A 191 8.66 -16.07 -23.63
CA ASN A 191 8.92 -16.35 -25.03
C ASN A 191 10.35 -16.85 -25.36
N LYS A 192 11.28 -16.84 -24.39
CA LYS A 192 12.65 -17.38 -24.55
C LYS A 192 12.91 -18.51 -23.55
N ARG A 193 11.95 -19.40 -23.45
CA ARG A 193 11.94 -20.48 -22.48
C ARG A 193 12.82 -21.66 -22.91
N LYS A 194 13.38 -22.35 -21.93
CA LYS A 194 14.19 -23.57 -22.16
C LYS A 194 13.34 -24.74 -22.69
N ASP A 195 12.04 -24.76 -22.33
CA ASP A 195 11.11 -25.81 -22.79
C ASP A 195 10.55 -25.55 -24.19
N GLY A 196 10.94 -24.46 -24.85
CA GLY A 196 10.54 -24.11 -26.21
C GLY A 196 9.08 -23.64 -26.37
N LYS A 197 8.33 -23.48 -25.28
CA LYS A 197 6.96 -22.97 -25.32
C LYS A 197 6.93 -21.46 -25.55
N ASP A 198 5.95 -20.98 -26.30
CA ASP A 198 5.64 -19.54 -26.41
C ASP A 198 4.38 -19.21 -25.60
N LEU A 199 4.59 -18.71 -24.38
CA LEU A 199 3.47 -18.34 -23.53
C LEU A 199 2.85 -16.99 -23.93
N VAL A 200 3.56 -16.18 -24.70
CA VAL A 200 2.97 -14.96 -25.30
C VAL A 200 1.89 -15.32 -26.30
N GLN A 201 2.12 -16.35 -27.12
CA GLN A 201 1.08 -16.84 -28.01
C GLN A 201 -0.08 -17.46 -27.23
N ALA A 202 0.20 -18.25 -26.20
CA ALA A 202 -0.83 -18.83 -25.34
C ALA A 202 -1.70 -17.77 -24.63
N LEU A 203 -1.13 -16.65 -24.24
CA LEU A 203 -1.88 -15.51 -23.67
C LEU A 203 -2.77 -14.84 -24.75
N LYS A 204 -2.28 -14.69 -25.99
CA LYS A 204 -3.11 -14.18 -27.11
C LYS A 204 -4.30 -15.10 -27.39
N ASP A 205 -4.10 -16.41 -27.35
CA ASP A 205 -5.15 -17.41 -27.54
C ASP A 205 -6.22 -17.34 -26.42
N ARG A 206 -5.86 -16.78 -25.26
CA ARG A 206 -6.74 -16.44 -24.12
C ARG A 206 -7.25 -15.00 -24.15
N GLU A 207 -7.20 -14.36 -25.31
CA GLU A 207 -7.72 -13.02 -25.59
C GLU A 207 -7.00 -11.86 -24.86
N TYR A 208 -5.79 -12.08 -24.33
CA TYR A 208 -4.99 -10.98 -23.80
C TYR A 208 -4.45 -10.08 -24.92
N ASN A 209 -4.54 -8.78 -24.73
CA ASN A 209 -3.73 -7.84 -25.48
C ASN A 209 -2.30 -7.89 -24.96
N ILE A 210 -1.36 -8.09 -25.87
CA ILE A 210 0.06 -8.17 -25.52
C ILE A 210 0.73 -6.85 -25.86
N ILE A 211 1.37 -6.24 -24.87
CA ILE A 211 2.18 -5.03 -25.03
C ILE A 211 3.62 -5.35 -24.59
N THR A 212 4.59 -4.98 -25.45
CA THR A 212 6.01 -5.26 -25.21
C THR A 212 6.88 -4.01 -25.23
N ASN A 213 6.26 -2.82 -25.33
CA ASN A 213 6.99 -1.56 -25.18
C ASN A 213 6.15 -0.53 -24.39
N VAL A 214 6.84 0.38 -23.73
CA VAL A 214 6.23 1.34 -22.81
C VAL A 214 5.36 2.40 -23.50
N ASN A 215 5.67 2.77 -24.75
CA ASN A 215 4.89 3.79 -25.47
C ASN A 215 3.52 3.27 -25.86
N ASP A 216 3.43 2.00 -26.25
CA ASP A 216 2.15 1.33 -26.55
C ASP A 216 1.31 1.17 -25.28
N LEU A 217 1.97 0.95 -24.12
CA LEU A 217 1.29 0.91 -22.83
C LEU A 217 0.60 2.25 -22.52
N TYR A 218 1.29 3.37 -22.74
CA TYR A 218 0.74 4.68 -22.43
C TYR A 218 -0.44 5.09 -23.34
N SER A 219 -0.52 4.50 -24.52
CA SER A 219 -1.61 4.74 -25.47
C SER A 219 -2.74 3.69 -25.40
N TYR A 220 -2.60 2.68 -24.53
CA TYR A 220 -3.57 1.59 -24.42
C TYR A 220 -4.92 2.08 -23.91
N ASN A 221 -5.97 1.72 -24.66
CA ASN A 221 -7.35 2.07 -24.33
C ASN A 221 -8.31 0.97 -24.82
N SER A 222 -8.19 -0.22 -24.28
CA SER A 222 -9.09 -1.35 -24.58
C SER A 222 -9.64 -1.93 -23.28
N PRO A 223 -10.88 -2.43 -23.27
CA PRO A 223 -11.46 -3.10 -22.11
C PRO A 223 -11.04 -4.59 -21.98
N LYS A 224 -10.22 -5.09 -22.90
CA LYS A 224 -9.78 -6.49 -22.89
C LYS A 224 -8.70 -6.73 -21.84
N LYS A 225 -8.51 -8.01 -21.48
CA LYS A 225 -7.39 -8.44 -20.64
C LYS A 225 -6.05 -7.96 -21.19
N LEU A 226 -5.14 -7.57 -20.31
CA LEU A 226 -3.85 -6.96 -20.67
C LEU A 226 -2.66 -7.72 -20.08
N ALA A 227 -1.74 -8.17 -20.93
CA ALA A 227 -0.42 -8.65 -20.55
C ALA A 227 0.65 -7.69 -21.09
N ALA A 228 1.16 -6.79 -20.27
CA ALA A 228 2.20 -5.86 -20.67
C ALA A 228 3.56 -6.30 -20.12
N LEU A 229 4.37 -6.91 -20.98
CA LEU A 229 5.69 -7.46 -20.70
C LEU A 229 6.75 -6.56 -21.35
N ILE A 230 6.97 -5.38 -20.77
CA ILE A 230 7.65 -4.25 -21.44
C ILE A 230 9.16 -4.25 -21.34
N ALA A 231 9.76 -5.25 -20.72
CA ALA A 231 11.20 -5.45 -20.68
C ALA A 231 11.54 -6.95 -20.75
N PRO A 232 12.70 -7.32 -21.33
CA PRO A 232 13.13 -8.74 -21.38
C PRO A 232 13.22 -9.40 -20.01
N LYS A 233 13.79 -8.69 -19.03
CA LYS A 233 13.91 -9.09 -17.62
C LYS A 233 13.27 -8.05 -16.72
N HIS A 234 14.05 -7.26 -16.01
CA HIS A 234 13.58 -6.18 -15.18
C HIS A 234 13.55 -4.85 -15.96
N LEU A 235 12.79 -3.90 -15.49
CA LEU A 235 12.83 -2.55 -16.01
C LEU A 235 14.15 -1.86 -15.60
N THR A 236 14.49 -0.81 -16.33
CA THR A 236 15.64 0.04 -15.96
C THR A 236 15.35 0.78 -14.65
N THR A 237 16.40 1.23 -13.97
CA THR A 237 16.27 1.97 -12.70
C THR A 237 15.76 3.40 -12.93
N MET A 238 15.34 4.08 -11.89
CA MET A 238 14.99 5.50 -11.98
C MET A 238 16.21 6.35 -12.34
N ILE A 239 17.38 6.03 -11.80
CA ILE A 239 18.65 6.72 -12.12
C ILE A 239 18.98 6.57 -13.61
N ASP A 240 18.72 5.39 -14.19
CA ASP A 240 18.99 5.10 -15.59
C ASP A 240 17.83 5.46 -16.53
N GLY A 241 16.82 6.19 -16.04
CA GLY A 241 15.81 6.84 -16.87
C GLY A 241 14.55 6.03 -17.15
N ARG A 242 14.05 5.20 -16.18
CA ARG A 242 12.71 4.54 -16.27
C ARG A 242 11.57 5.52 -16.50
N GLY A 243 11.72 6.77 -16.07
CA GLY A 243 10.70 7.80 -16.24
C GLY A 243 9.48 7.58 -15.34
N ASN A 244 8.29 7.90 -15.83
CA ASN A 244 7.04 7.88 -15.06
C ASN A 244 6.25 6.57 -15.23
N TYR A 245 6.95 5.46 -15.47
CA TYR A 245 6.31 4.17 -15.75
C TYR A 245 5.37 3.70 -14.66
N LEU A 246 5.83 3.67 -13.39
CA LEU A 246 5.05 3.11 -12.30
C LEU A 246 3.77 3.93 -12.04
N GLU A 247 3.87 5.25 -12.09
CA GLU A 247 2.72 6.16 -12.01
C GLU A 247 1.70 5.84 -13.12
N LYS A 248 2.15 5.77 -14.38
CA LYS A 248 1.28 5.57 -15.55
C LYS A 248 0.69 4.18 -15.61
N ALA A 249 1.45 3.15 -15.27
CA ALA A 249 0.96 1.78 -15.19
C ALA A 249 -0.10 1.61 -14.09
N THR A 250 0.10 2.26 -12.94
CA THR A 250 -0.89 2.29 -11.84
C THR A 250 -2.17 3.00 -12.26
N GLU A 251 -2.06 4.18 -12.90
CA GLU A 251 -3.20 4.94 -13.41
C GLU A 251 -4.02 4.12 -14.43
N LEU A 252 -3.33 3.50 -15.40
CA LEU A 252 -3.96 2.65 -16.40
C LEU A 252 -4.69 1.47 -15.75
N SER A 253 -4.03 0.79 -14.81
CA SER A 253 -4.60 -0.37 -14.13
C SER A 253 -5.87 -0.01 -13.37
N ILE A 254 -5.87 1.08 -12.61
CA ILE A 254 -7.04 1.58 -11.90
C ILE A 254 -8.16 1.93 -12.88
N ASN A 255 -7.84 2.62 -14.00
CA ASN A 255 -8.82 3.01 -15.01
C ASN A 255 -9.48 1.81 -15.71
N ILE A 256 -8.77 0.70 -15.85
CA ILE A 256 -9.34 -0.54 -16.42
C ILE A 256 -10.18 -1.26 -15.36
N LEU A 257 -9.60 -1.57 -14.20
CA LEU A 257 -10.21 -2.42 -13.18
C LEU A 257 -11.41 -1.76 -12.49
N SER A 258 -11.41 -0.43 -12.34
CA SER A 258 -12.52 0.30 -11.70
C SER A 258 -13.84 0.26 -12.48
N LYS A 259 -13.82 -0.23 -13.72
CA LYS A 259 -15.04 -0.43 -14.52
C LYS A 259 -15.84 -1.65 -14.07
N ASP A 260 -15.21 -2.55 -13.30
CA ASP A 260 -15.91 -3.72 -12.78
C ASP A 260 -16.93 -3.31 -11.70
N PRO A 261 -18.22 -3.67 -11.87
CA PRO A 261 -19.27 -3.34 -10.91
C PRO A 261 -19.07 -4.03 -9.56
N ASP A 262 -18.36 -5.13 -9.46
CA ASP A 262 -18.12 -5.88 -8.24
C ASP A 262 -16.89 -5.42 -7.46
N GLY A 263 -16.07 -4.52 -8.06
CA GLY A 263 -14.86 -3.94 -7.50
C GLY A 263 -13.60 -4.61 -8.01
N PHE A 264 -12.46 -4.25 -7.41
CA PHE A 264 -11.18 -4.79 -7.87
C PHE A 264 -10.16 -4.98 -6.74
N PHE A 265 -9.19 -5.85 -7.02
CA PHE A 265 -7.94 -5.98 -6.29
C PHE A 265 -6.78 -5.60 -7.21
N LEU A 266 -5.92 -4.69 -6.77
CA LEU A 266 -4.72 -4.29 -7.49
C LEU A 266 -3.51 -4.36 -6.56
N MET A 267 -2.47 -5.09 -6.97
CA MET A 267 -1.13 -5.05 -6.35
C MET A 267 -0.21 -4.18 -7.20
N VAL A 268 0.52 -3.27 -6.56
CA VAL A 268 1.53 -2.41 -7.20
C VAL A 268 2.84 -2.54 -6.45
N GLU A 269 3.93 -2.78 -7.15
CA GLU A 269 5.24 -2.96 -6.53
C GLU A 269 6.26 -1.94 -7.03
N GLY A 270 6.87 -1.21 -6.09
CA GLY A 270 8.12 -0.48 -6.26
C GLY A 270 9.29 -1.40 -5.94
N SER A 271 9.67 -2.26 -6.89
CA SER A 271 10.52 -3.43 -6.66
C SER A 271 11.98 -3.09 -6.41
N GLN A 272 12.46 -1.91 -6.83
CA GLN A 272 13.90 -1.64 -6.91
C GLN A 272 14.42 -0.80 -5.74
N ILE A 273 13.60 -0.48 -4.77
CA ILE A 273 14.04 0.14 -3.50
C ILE A 273 14.97 -0.83 -2.77
N ASP A 274 14.61 -2.12 -2.77
CA ASP A 274 15.41 -3.22 -2.23
C ASP A 274 16.82 -3.28 -2.86
N TRP A 275 16.90 -3.18 -4.19
CA TRP A 275 18.19 -3.23 -4.89
C TRP A 275 19.08 -2.04 -4.54
N GLY A 276 18.51 -0.86 -4.32
CA GLY A 276 19.22 0.28 -3.75
C GLY A 276 19.77 -0.01 -2.36
N GLY A 277 19.00 -0.71 -1.51
CA GLY A 277 19.43 -1.21 -0.21
C GLY A 277 20.59 -2.20 -0.30
N HIS A 278 20.49 -3.20 -1.17
CA HIS A 278 21.56 -4.17 -1.44
C HIS A 278 22.85 -3.53 -1.99
N ALA A 279 22.69 -2.49 -2.81
CA ALA A 279 23.81 -1.70 -3.32
C ALA A 279 24.43 -0.78 -2.24
N ASN A 280 23.72 -0.51 -1.13
CA ASN A 280 24.04 0.55 -0.18
C ASN A 280 24.12 1.93 -0.86
N ASP A 281 23.22 2.16 -1.82
CA ASP A 281 23.14 3.39 -2.60
C ASP A 281 21.89 4.20 -2.19
N ALA A 282 22.12 5.24 -1.43
CA ALA A 282 21.05 6.08 -0.89
C ALA A 282 20.30 6.87 -1.98
N GLU A 283 21.00 7.29 -3.05
CA GLU A 283 20.37 8.01 -4.16
C GLU A 283 19.48 7.08 -4.99
N TYR A 284 19.92 5.84 -5.20
CA TYR A 284 19.08 4.81 -5.81
C TYR A 284 17.80 4.59 -4.99
N ILE A 285 17.94 4.36 -3.67
CA ILE A 285 16.79 4.25 -2.77
C ILE A 285 15.86 5.47 -2.89
N ARG A 286 16.42 6.67 -2.81
CA ARG A 286 15.65 7.91 -2.82
C ARG A 286 14.83 8.06 -4.10
N THR A 287 15.44 7.83 -5.24
CA THR A 287 14.77 7.99 -6.54
C THR A 287 13.68 6.94 -6.75
N GLU A 288 13.87 5.71 -6.31
CA GLU A 288 12.86 4.65 -6.37
C GLU A 288 11.69 4.92 -5.40
N VAL A 289 11.96 5.37 -4.18
CA VAL A 289 10.90 5.75 -3.22
C VAL A 289 10.09 6.94 -3.76
N MET A 290 10.73 7.92 -4.40
CA MET A 290 10.03 9.05 -5.01
C MET A 290 9.17 8.65 -6.21
N ASP A 291 9.60 7.66 -7.01
CA ASP A 291 8.78 7.09 -8.08
C ASP A 291 7.58 6.31 -7.50
N PHE A 292 7.82 5.53 -6.46
CA PHE A 292 6.77 4.80 -5.74
C PHE A 292 5.74 5.76 -5.11
N ASP A 293 6.17 6.90 -4.57
CA ASP A 293 5.29 7.94 -4.03
C ASP A 293 4.32 8.53 -5.08
N LYS A 294 4.72 8.58 -6.36
CA LYS A 294 3.81 8.98 -7.45
C LYS A 294 2.73 7.95 -7.71
N ALA A 295 3.05 6.66 -7.62
CA ALA A 295 2.05 5.61 -7.69
C ALA A 295 1.09 5.66 -6.48
N ILE A 296 1.60 5.94 -5.29
CA ILE A 296 0.79 6.20 -4.09
C ILE A 296 -0.16 7.37 -4.32
N LYS A 297 0.31 8.46 -4.94
CA LYS A 297 -0.54 9.60 -5.30
C LYS A 297 -1.72 9.16 -6.14
N VAL A 298 -1.48 8.40 -7.19
CA VAL A 298 -2.54 7.91 -8.10
C VAL A 298 -3.58 7.10 -7.34
N ALA A 299 -3.14 6.18 -6.47
CA ALA A 299 -4.03 5.36 -5.67
C ALA A 299 -4.87 6.18 -4.68
N LEU A 300 -4.24 7.14 -3.97
CA LEU A 300 -4.93 8.02 -3.03
C LEU A 300 -5.93 8.94 -3.73
N ASP A 301 -5.54 9.56 -4.84
CA ASP A 301 -6.42 10.45 -5.60
C ASP A 301 -7.66 9.71 -6.13
N PHE A 302 -7.50 8.44 -6.52
CA PHE A 302 -8.62 7.58 -6.88
C PHE A 302 -9.49 7.27 -5.66
N ALA A 303 -8.89 6.81 -4.56
CA ALA A 303 -9.60 6.42 -3.35
C ALA A 303 -10.39 7.58 -2.73
N GLU A 304 -9.84 8.80 -2.76
CA GLU A 304 -10.52 10.02 -2.29
C GLU A 304 -11.78 10.33 -3.11
N ARG A 305 -11.71 10.18 -4.44
CA ARG A 305 -12.86 10.40 -5.33
C ARG A 305 -13.91 9.29 -5.23
N ASP A 306 -13.46 8.04 -5.18
CA ASP A 306 -14.32 6.85 -5.14
C ASP A 306 -15.03 6.66 -3.78
N GLY A 307 -14.30 6.85 -2.70
CA GLY A 307 -14.81 6.74 -1.33
C GLY A 307 -15.15 5.30 -0.87
N ASN A 308 -14.83 4.28 -1.69
CA ASN A 308 -15.05 2.86 -1.41
C ASN A 308 -13.79 2.02 -1.60
N THR A 309 -12.63 2.65 -1.68
CA THR A 309 -11.34 2.00 -1.93
C THR A 309 -10.50 2.02 -0.66
N LEU A 310 -10.00 0.85 -0.25
CA LEU A 310 -8.96 0.71 0.76
C LEU A 310 -7.60 0.73 0.05
N VAL A 311 -6.76 1.68 0.41
CA VAL A 311 -5.35 1.75 -0.01
C VAL A 311 -4.47 1.32 1.15
N ILE A 312 -3.55 0.40 0.89
CA ILE A 312 -2.55 -0.09 1.85
C ILE A 312 -1.18 0.10 1.20
N VAL A 313 -0.25 0.74 1.90
CA VAL A 313 1.15 0.88 1.49
C VAL A 313 2.02 0.28 2.56
N THR A 314 2.90 -0.65 2.19
CA THR A 314 3.80 -1.32 3.13
C THR A 314 5.08 -1.78 2.41
N ALA A 315 5.92 -2.48 3.14
CA ALA A 315 7.07 -3.21 2.63
C ALA A 315 7.01 -4.67 3.09
N ASP A 316 7.68 -5.53 2.39
CA ASP A 316 7.86 -6.93 2.77
C ASP A 316 8.96 -7.11 3.83
N HIS A 317 10.03 -6.30 3.77
CA HIS A 317 11.13 -6.17 4.74
C HIS A 317 11.83 -4.81 4.58
N GLU A 318 12.87 -4.60 5.35
CA GLU A 318 13.86 -3.53 5.17
C GLU A 318 15.15 -4.12 4.62
N THR A 319 15.88 -3.36 3.78
CA THR A 319 17.15 -3.77 3.17
C THR A 319 18.22 -2.70 3.39
N GLY A 320 19.44 -3.15 3.72
CA GLY A 320 20.61 -2.30 3.87
C GLY A 320 20.90 -1.88 5.30
N GLY A 321 19.92 -1.97 6.21
CA GLY A 321 20.06 -1.45 7.57
C GLY A 321 20.38 0.04 7.57
N LEU A 322 19.61 0.82 6.78
CA LEU A 322 19.82 2.25 6.60
C LEU A 322 19.58 3.03 7.90
N ALA A 323 20.58 3.80 8.32
CA ALA A 323 20.47 4.78 9.36
C ALA A 323 20.68 6.19 8.81
N LEU A 324 19.94 7.15 9.34
CA LEU A 324 20.05 8.57 8.98
C LEU A 324 20.77 9.29 10.13
N SER A 325 22.03 9.66 9.92
CA SER A 325 22.84 10.37 10.90
C SER A 325 23.17 11.79 10.42
N GLY A 326 23.50 12.67 11.35
CA GLY A 326 24.12 13.95 11.03
C GLY A 326 25.57 13.74 10.65
N ASN A 327 26.14 14.67 9.90
CA ASN A 327 27.58 14.74 9.68
C ASN A 327 28.20 15.58 10.82
N GLU A 328 29.03 14.96 11.66
CA GLU A 328 29.67 15.64 12.81
C GLU A 328 30.60 16.81 12.39
N GLU A 329 31.10 16.79 11.14
CA GLU A 329 31.93 17.86 10.57
C GLU A 329 31.09 19.03 10.04
N ASP A 330 29.81 18.79 9.74
CA ASP A 330 28.88 19.83 9.32
C ASP A 330 28.31 20.57 10.52
N LYS A 331 28.93 21.68 10.89
CA LYS A 331 28.49 22.54 11.99
C LYS A 331 27.07 23.10 11.83
N THR A 332 26.54 23.08 10.61
CA THR A 332 25.15 23.49 10.32
C THR A 332 24.15 22.39 10.60
N GLN A 333 24.58 21.14 10.64
CA GLN A 333 23.77 19.92 10.75
C GLN A 333 22.61 19.85 9.72
N ASN A 334 22.79 20.51 8.56
CA ASN A 334 21.78 20.57 7.50
C ASN A 334 21.87 19.42 6.50
N LYS A 335 22.88 18.54 6.63
CA LYS A 335 23.05 17.37 5.75
C LYS A 335 22.83 16.10 6.53
N ILE A 336 21.94 15.26 6.02
CA ILE A 336 21.79 13.89 6.49
C ILE A 336 22.81 13.02 5.77
N GLU A 337 23.56 12.26 6.53
CA GLU A 337 24.49 11.26 6.04
C GLU A 337 23.85 9.87 6.17
N PRO A 338 23.46 9.24 5.04
CA PRO A 338 22.94 7.89 5.05
C PRO A 338 24.07 6.91 5.36
N LYS A 339 23.85 6.00 6.31
CA LYS A 339 24.80 4.94 6.67
C LYS A 339 24.11 3.59 6.61
N PHE A 340 24.80 2.62 6.08
CA PHE A 340 24.31 1.25 5.92
C PHE A 340 25.07 0.30 6.86
N THR A 341 24.35 -0.61 7.48
CA THR A 341 24.95 -1.60 8.39
C THR A 341 25.16 -2.96 7.75
N THR A 342 24.51 -3.21 6.62
CA THR A 342 24.57 -4.48 5.88
C THR A 342 24.26 -4.26 4.40
N LYS A 343 24.46 -5.29 3.58
CA LYS A 343 23.95 -5.38 2.20
C LYS A 343 22.79 -6.37 2.08
N ASN A 344 22.24 -6.82 3.19
CA ASN A 344 21.18 -7.81 3.23
C ASN A 344 19.91 -7.21 3.84
N HIS A 345 18.84 -8.01 3.88
CA HIS A 345 17.63 -7.67 4.58
C HIS A 345 17.87 -7.60 6.09
N THR A 346 17.03 -6.84 6.78
CA THR A 346 17.04 -6.78 8.24
C THR A 346 15.72 -7.26 8.85
N GLY A 347 15.74 -7.55 10.14
CA GLY A 347 14.58 -8.03 10.88
C GLY A 347 13.77 -6.91 11.55
N VAL A 348 13.93 -5.66 11.15
CA VAL A 348 13.15 -4.55 11.71
C VAL A 348 11.70 -4.59 11.20
N MET A 349 10.77 -4.07 12.02
CA MET A 349 9.40 -3.89 11.56
C MET A 349 9.34 -2.82 10.47
N VAL A 350 8.42 -2.99 9.52
CA VAL A 350 8.19 -2.04 8.44
C VAL A 350 6.89 -1.26 8.65
N PRO A 351 6.79 -0.02 8.17
CA PRO A 351 5.58 0.77 8.32
C PRO A 351 4.45 0.24 7.43
N VAL A 352 3.22 0.41 7.90
CA VAL A 352 2.00 0.16 7.15
C VAL A 352 1.17 1.44 7.16
N TYR A 353 1.04 2.07 6.02
CA TYR A 353 0.19 3.24 5.82
C TYR A 353 -1.13 2.78 5.22
N SER A 354 -2.24 3.33 5.69
CA SER A 354 -3.53 2.94 5.15
C SER A 354 -4.51 4.11 5.05
N TYR A 355 -5.40 4.04 4.05
CA TYR A 355 -6.40 5.06 3.77
C TYR A 355 -7.70 4.43 3.27
N GLY A 356 -8.82 5.06 3.58
CA GLY A 356 -10.15 4.65 3.11
C GLY A 356 -10.90 3.75 4.10
N PRO A 357 -12.06 3.21 3.71
CA PRO A 357 -12.88 2.40 4.61
C PRO A 357 -12.14 1.14 5.08
N GLY A 358 -12.08 0.90 6.39
CA GLY A 358 -11.39 -0.24 6.99
C GLY A 358 -9.92 0.00 7.32
N SER A 359 -9.34 1.16 6.95
CA SER A 359 -7.94 1.49 7.21
C SER A 359 -7.60 1.51 8.70
N GLU A 360 -8.55 1.87 9.57
CA GLU A 360 -8.39 1.88 11.02
C GLU A 360 -8.02 0.52 11.64
N LYS A 361 -8.21 -0.57 10.90
CA LYS A 361 -7.84 -1.92 11.34
C LYS A 361 -6.33 -2.17 11.27
N LEU A 362 -5.62 -1.37 10.48
CA LEU A 362 -4.18 -1.49 10.25
C LEU A 362 -3.35 -0.57 11.16
N GLU A 363 -3.92 -0.12 12.28
CA GLU A 363 -3.20 0.61 13.32
C GLU A 363 -2.54 -0.35 14.32
N GLY A 364 -1.44 0.09 14.94
CA GLY A 364 -0.70 -0.70 15.95
C GLY A 364 0.36 -1.63 15.35
N ILE A 365 0.72 -2.68 16.08
CA ILE A 365 1.78 -3.64 15.70
C ILE A 365 1.16 -5.01 15.48
N PHE A 366 1.40 -5.60 14.32
CA PHE A 366 0.81 -6.89 13.94
C PHE A 366 1.75 -7.74 13.05
N GLU A 367 1.38 -8.98 12.83
CA GLU A 367 2.05 -9.87 11.88
C GLU A 367 1.69 -9.49 10.43
N ASN A 368 2.62 -9.60 9.49
CA ASN A 368 2.35 -9.29 8.08
C ASN A 368 1.18 -10.10 7.49
N THR A 369 0.90 -11.30 8.01
CA THR A 369 -0.27 -12.11 7.64
C THR A 369 -1.62 -11.43 7.95
N PHE A 370 -1.65 -10.46 8.85
CA PHE A 370 -2.88 -9.74 9.20
C PHE A 370 -3.38 -8.86 8.06
N ILE A 371 -2.48 -8.36 7.20
CA ILE A 371 -2.83 -7.57 6.01
C ILE A 371 -3.76 -8.36 5.09
N PHE A 372 -3.48 -9.66 4.88
CA PHE A 372 -4.39 -10.55 4.14
C PHE A 372 -5.81 -10.55 4.70
N ASN A 373 -5.93 -10.68 6.03
CA ASN A 373 -7.25 -10.76 6.67
C ASN A 373 -8.05 -9.47 6.46
N VAL A 374 -7.39 -8.30 6.53
CA VAL A 374 -8.02 -7.00 6.29
C VAL A 374 -8.45 -6.87 4.82
N MET A 375 -7.61 -7.27 3.87
CA MET A 375 -7.95 -7.26 2.44
C MET A 375 -9.11 -8.21 2.14
N LYS A 376 -9.06 -9.44 2.66
CA LYS A 376 -10.09 -10.47 2.50
C LYS A 376 -11.45 -9.99 2.99
N GLU A 377 -11.48 -9.39 4.20
CA GLU A 377 -12.70 -8.82 4.76
C GLU A 377 -13.23 -7.63 3.92
N SER A 378 -12.32 -6.77 3.44
CA SER A 378 -12.64 -5.62 2.63
C SER A 378 -13.29 -6.02 1.31
N LEU A 379 -12.76 -7.02 0.65
CA LEU A 379 -13.33 -7.61 -0.57
C LEU A 379 -14.54 -8.52 -0.28
N LYS A 380 -14.96 -8.67 1.00
CA LYS A 380 -16.06 -9.54 1.43
C LYS A 380 -15.91 -10.99 0.98
N ILE A 381 -14.68 -11.47 0.92
CA ILE A 381 -14.34 -12.85 0.61
C ILE A 381 -14.53 -13.68 1.89
N LYS A 382 -15.26 -14.79 1.81
CA LYS A 382 -15.54 -15.68 2.94
C LYS A 382 -14.39 -16.67 3.20
#